data_4bdc202a1f0266affa68514ec077cb36
#
_entry.id   4bdc202a1f0266affa68514ec077cb36
#
_cell.length_a   1.000
_cell.length_b   1.000
_cell.length_c   1.000
_cell.angle_alpha   90.00
_cell.angle_beta   90.00
_cell.angle_gamma   90.00
#
_symmetry.space_group_name_H-M   'P 1'
#
loop_
_entity.id
_entity.type
_entity.pdbx_description
1 polymer ?
#
loop_
_entity_poly.entity_id
_entity_poly.type
_entity_poly.pdbx_seq_one_letter_code
_entity_poly.pdbx_strand_id
1 'polypeptide(L)'
;NFGNIKQDTENEHVFKFTNTGTEPLIISSAKGSCGCTVPEYPTEPIAPGESSEIKVVYKPGKQKGSQTKTVTVNANTTPAQTLLKISADVEEVVL
;
A
#
# COMPACT_ATOMS: atom_id res chain seq x y z
N ASN A 1 -8.13 -3.40 4.29
CA ASN A 1 -9.13 -4.24 3.65
C ASN A 1 -10.07 -3.39 2.80
N PHE A 2 -10.16 -3.71 1.52
CA PHE A 2 -11.07 -3.02 0.60
C PHE A 2 -12.51 -3.53 0.69
N GLY A 3 -12.74 -4.66 1.34
CA GLY A 3 -14.06 -5.29 1.36
C GLY A 3 -14.43 -5.87 0.00
N ASN A 4 -15.71 -5.73 -0.37
CA ASN A 4 -16.19 -6.23 -1.66
C ASN A 4 -15.94 -5.20 -2.75
N ILE A 5 -15.22 -5.61 -3.80
CA ILE A 5 -14.92 -4.77 -4.96
C ILE A 5 -15.24 -5.53 -6.22
N LYS A 6 -15.32 -4.83 -7.34
CA LYS A 6 -15.62 -5.43 -8.64
C LYS A 6 -14.38 -5.50 -9.51
N GLN A 7 -14.39 -6.44 -10.44
CA GLN A 7 -13.35 -6.56 -11.47
C GLN A 7 -13.24 -5.25 -12.27
N ASP A 8 -12.05 -4.99 -12.80
CA ASP A 8 -11.76 -3.85 -13.67
C ASP A 8 -12.04 -2.48 -13.02
N THR A 9 -11.99 -2.40 -11.68
CA THR A 9 -12.12 -1.13 -10.96
C THR A 9 -10.78 -0.72 -10.34
N GLU A 10 -10.66 0.56 -9.99
CA GLU A 10 -9.52 1.05 -9.24
C GLU A 10 -9.96 1.31 -7.81
N ASN A 11 -9.18 0.80 -6.86
CA ASN A 11 -9.52 0.88 -5.43
C ASN A 11 -8.33 1.45 -4.69
N GLU A 12 -8.56 2.51 -3.92
CA GLU A 12 -7.51 3.20 -3.18
C GLU A 12 -7.64 2.96 -1.69
N HIS A 13 -6.50 2.78 -1.04
CA HIS A 13 -6.40 2.75 0.41
C HIS A 13 -5.20 3.56 0.85
N VAL A 14 -5.39 4.34 1.91
CA VAL A 14 -4.34 5.20 2.45
C VAL A 14 -3.90 4.65 3.79
N PHE A 15 -2.61 4.36 3.91
CA PHE A 15 -1.97 3.98 5.18
C PHE A 15 -1.33 5.22 5.79
N LYS A 16 -1.80 5.61 6.96
CA LYS A 16 -1.24 6.75 7.68
C LYS A 16 -0.21 6.27 8.69
N PHE A 17 0.87 7.01 8.81
CA PHE A 17 1.91 6.68 9.77
C PHE A 17 2.55 7.95 10.35
N THR A 18 3.18 7.79 11.50
CA THR A 18 3.88 8.88 12.18
C THR A 18 5.32 8.45 12.45
N ASN A 19 6.26 9.34 12.19
CA ASN A 19 7.65 9.09 12.53
C ASN A 19 7.83 9.27 14.03
N THR A 20 7.90 8.16 14.77
CA THR A 20 8.08 8.16 16.21
C THR A 20 9.54 8.09 16.63
N GLY A 21 10.47 8.06 15.68
CA GLY A 21 11.90 8.03 15.94
C GLY A 21 12.48 9.40 16.23
N THR A 22 13.79 9.45 16.31
CA THR A 22 14.54 10.69 16.62
C THR A 22 15.22 11.28 15.39
N GLU A 23 15.17 10.58 14.25
CA GLU A 23 15.81 11.01 13.01
C GLU A 23 14.77 11.07 11.89
N PRO A 24 15.04 11.85 10.82
CA PRO A 24 14.12 11.89 9.67
C PRO A 24 13.92 10.50 9.07
N LEU A 25 12.68 10.19 8.74
CA LEU A 25 12.32 8.93 8.08
C LEU A 25 12.39 9.13 6.57
N ILE A 26 13.16 8.31 5.90
CA ILE A 26 13.29 8.37 4.44
C ILE A 26 12.82 7.04 3.86
N ILE A 27 11.79 7.10 3.03
CA ILE A 27 11.30 5.92 2.31
C ILE A 27 12.04 5.88 0.97
N SER A 28 12.82 4.81 0.76
CA SER A 28 13.59 4.66 -0.46
C SER A 28 12.79 3.99 -1.59
N SER A 29 11.87 3.10 -1.24
CA SER A 29 11.01 2.45 -2.24
C SER A 29 9.78 1.84 -1.60
N ALA A 30 8.75 1.65 -2.41
CA ALA A 30 7.58 0.88 -2.05
C ALA A 30 7.15 0.09 -3.28
N LYS A 31 6.95 -1.20 -3.13
CA LYS A 31 6.66 -2.08 -4.26
C LYS A 31 5.57 -3.07 -3.91
N GLY A 32 4.59 -3.19 -4.81
CA GLY A 32 3.53 -4.18 -4.67
C GLY A 32 4.00 -5.58 -5.03
N SER A 33 3.29 -6.60 -4.51
CA SER A 33 3.59 -8.01 -4.79
C SER A 33 3.24 -8.41 -6.22
N CYS A 34 2.45 -7.61 -6.91
CA CYS A 34 2.13 -7.80 -8.32
C CYS A 34 1.94 -6.43 -8.98
N GLY A 35 1.87 -6.40 -10.32
CA GLY A 35 1.60 -5.17 -11.04
C GLY A 35 0.20 -4.62 -10.84
N CYS A 36 -0.66 -5.34 -10.11
CA CYS A 36 -2.03 -4.91 -9.81
C CYS A 36 -2.11 -3.96 -8.61
N THR A 37 -1.03 -3.76 -7.88
CA THR A 37 -0.95 -2.80 -6.78
C THR A 37 0.09 -1.74 -7.09
N VAL A 38 -0.31 -0.48 -6.96
CA VAL A 38 0.56 0.66 -7.24
C VAL A 38 0.65 1.52 -5.98
N PRO A 39 1.76 1.44 -5.24
CA PRO A 39 1.95 2.28 -4.06
C PRO A 39 2.52 3.65 -4.44
N GLU A 40 2.00 4.68 -3.79
CA GLU A 40 2.55 6.03 -3.85
C GLU A 40 3.01 6.42 -2.45
N TYR A 41 4.21 6.95 -2.35
CA TYR A 41 4.81 7.28 -1.06
C TYR A 41 5.52 8.62 -1.10
N PRO A 42 5.71 9.27 0.07
CA PRO A 42 6.43 10.54 0.10
C PRO A 42 7.90 10.32 -0.24
N THR A 43 8.43 11.18 -1.12
CA THR A 43 9.84 11.15 -1.52
C THR A 43 10.71 12.08 -0.68
N GLU A 44 10.08 12.91 0.16
CA GLU A 44 10.76 13.82 1.04
C GLU A 44 10.94 13.19 2.43
N PRO A 45 12.01 13.56 3.15
CA PRO A 45 12.19 13.09 4.52
C PRO A 45 11.04 13.52 5.42
N ILE A 46 10.63 12.61 6.31
CA ILE A 46 9.57 12.88 7.28
C ILE A 46 10.22 13.14 8.62
N ALA A 47 10.09 14.36 9.13
CA ALA A 47 10.72 14.76 10.38
C ALA A 47 10.16 13.98 11.56
N PRO A 48 10.95 13.82 12.65
CA PRO A 48 10.45 13.17 13.86
C PRO A 48 9.19 13.88 14.39
N GLY A 49 8.19 13.07 14.72
CA GLY A 49 6.90 13.57 15.18
C GLY A 49 5.92 13.94 14.08
N GLU A 50 6.36 13.98 12.83
CA GLU A 50 5.48 14.27 11.72
C GLU A 50 4.82 13.00 11.18
N SER A 51 3.65 13.18 10.57
CA SER A 51 2.88 12.11 9.97
C SER A 51 2.89 12.23 8.45
N SER A 52 2.74 11.10 7.79
CA SER A 52 2.59 11.07 6.34
C SER A 52 1.72 9.88 5.94
N GLU A 53 1.59 9.67 4.64
CA GLU A 53 0.69 8.64 4.12
C GLU A 53 1.33 7.87 2.97
N ILE A 54 0.99 6.59 2.87
CA ILE A 54 1.28 5.76 1.71
C ILE A 54 -0.05 5.38 1.10
N LYS A 55 -0.26 5.77 -0.14
CA LYS A 55 -1.48 5.48 -0.88
C LYS A 55 -1.26 4.25 -1.75
N VAL A 56 -2.13 3.27 -1.65
CA VAL A 56 -2.06 2.05 -2.44
C VAL A 56 -3.29 1.97 -3.34
N VAL A 57 -3.07 1.86 -4.63
CA VAL A 57 -4.14 1.65 -5.61
C VAL A 57 -4.12 0.18 -6.03
N TYR A 58 -5.23 -0.51 -5.79
CA TYR A 58 -5.39 -1.90 -6.19
C TYR A 58 -6.28 -1.99 -7.42
N LYS A 59 -5.73 -2.60 -8.47
CA LYS A 59 -6.42 -2.82 -9.74
C LYS A 59 -6.59 -4.33 -9.94
N PRO A 60 -7.74 -4.90 -9.56
CA PRO A 60 -7.90 -6.35 -9.62
C PRO A 60 -7.91 -6.93 -11.03
N GLY A 61 -8.23 -6.13 -12.05
CA GLY A 61 -8.36 -6.64 -13.41
C GLY A 61 -9.40 -7.75 -13.46
N LYS A 62 -9.00 -8.92 -13.94
CA LYS A 62 -9.88 -10.10 -14.05
C LYS A 62 -9.77 -11.05 -12.85
N GLN A 63 -9.08 -10.67 -11.78
CA GLN A 63 -9.02 -11.48 -10.57
C GLN A 63 -10.41 -11.59 -9.95
N LYS A 64 -10.64 -12.69 -9.24
CA LYS A 64 -11.92 -12.92 -8.55
C LYS A 64 -11.69 -13.68 -7.26
N GLY A 65 -12.64 -13.56 -6.33
CA GLY A 65 -12.58 -14.20 -5.02
C GLY A 65 -11.72 -13.41 -4.04
N SER A 66 -11.34 -14.06 -2.94
CA SER A 66 -10.50 -13.42 -1.94
C SER A 66 -9.10 -13.20 -2.46
N GLN A 67 -8.64 -11.96 -2.42
CA GLN A 67 -7.30 -11.58 -2.85
C GLN A 67 -6.57 -10.92 -1.69
N THR A 68 -5.34 -11.34 -1.46
CA THR A 68 -4.45 -10.71 -0.49
C THR A 68 -3.16 -10.30 -1.20
N LYS A 69 -2.82 -9.03 -1.09
CA LYS A 69 -1.61 -8.49 -1.73
C LYS A 69 -0.74 -7.83 -0.67
N THR A 70 0.55 -7.80 -0.93
CA THR A 70 1.52 -7.23 -0.01
C THR A 70 2.29 -6.11 -0.69
N VAL A 71 2.48 -5.01 0.03
CA VAL A 71 3.34 -3.91 -0.41
C VAL A 71 4.57 -3.90 0.48
N THR A 72 5.74 -3.98 -0.13
CA THR A 72 7.02 -3.94 0.58
C THR A 72 7.52 -2.51 0.58
N VAL A 73 7.68 -1.92 1.75
CA VAL A 73 8.18 -0.56 1.94
C VAL A 73 9.59 -0.63 2.47
N ASN A 74 10.53 -0.01 1.77
CA ASN A 74 11.92 0.09 2.20
C ASN A 74 12.19 1.50 2.69
N ALA A 75 12.73 1.61 3.88
CA ALA A 75 13.03 2.88 4.52
C ALA A 75 14.30 2.77 5.35
N ASN A 76 14.79 3.91 5.86
CA ASN A 76 15.98 3.95 6.70
C ASN A 76 15.69 3.58 8.16
N THR A 77 14.79 2.65 8.37
CA THR A 77 14.37 2.17 9.70
C THR A 77 15.01 0.83 10.03
N THR A 78 14.81 0.39 11.28
CA THR A 78 15.20 -0.94 11.73
C THR A 78 13.94 -1.68 12.20
N PRO A 79 13.46 -2.70 11.51
CA PRO A 79 13.98 -3.23 10.22
C PRO A 79 13.78 -2.27 9.05
N ALA A 80 14.62 -2.38 8.03
CA ALA A 80 14.56 -1.51 6.86
C ALA A 80 13.32 -1.76 5.99
N GLN A 81 12.74 -2.95 6.07
CA GLN A 81 11.55 -3.32 5.31
C GLN A 81 10.33 -3.43 6.20
N THR A 82 9.22 -2.91 5.71
CA THR A 82 7.90 -3.06 6.34
C THR A 82 6.94 -3.61 5.31
N LEU A 83 6.16 -4.61 5.70
CA LEU A 83 5.17 -5.21 4.82
C LEU A 83 3.79 -4.67 5.16
N LEU A 84 3.11 -4.13 4.16
CA LEU A 84 1.73 -3.69 4.27
C LEU A 84 0.86 -4.69 3.52
N LYS A 85 -0.19 -5.19 4.18
CA LYS A 85 -1.11 -6.15 3.57
C LYS A 85 -2.42 -5.49 3.22
N ILE A 86 -2.90 -5.77 2.02
CA ILE A 86 -4.23 -5.38 1.60
C ILE A 86 -5.00 -6.63 1.23
N SER A 87 -6.30 -6.62 1.49
CA SER A 87 -7.17 -7.73 1.14
C SER A 87 -8.47 -7.21 0.55
N ALA A 88 -9.08 -8.01 -0.32
CA ALA A 88 -10.33 -7.66 -0.95
C ALA A 88 -11.03 -8.92 -1.41
N ASP A 89 -12.37 -8.88 -1.45
CA ASP A 89 -13.20 -9.88 -2.10
C ASP A 89 -13.65 -9.31 -3.43
N VAL A 90 -13.10 -9.85 -4.51
CA VAL A 90 -13.37 -9.34 -5.86
C VAL A 90 -14.56 -10.07 -6.45
N GLU A 91 -15.59 -9.32 -6.80
CA GLU A 91 -16.78 -9.85 -7.45
C GLU A 91 -16.58 -9.94 -8.95
N GLU A 92 -16.96 -11.08 -9.54
CA GLU A 92 -16.94 -11.24 -10.97
C GLU A 92 -18.03 -10.39 -11.61
N VAL A 93 -17.63 -9.64 -12.65
CA VAL A 93 -18.58 -8.85 -13.43
C VAL A 93 -19.11 -9.75 -14.53
N VAL A 94 -20.40 -10.05 -14.47
CA VAL A 94 -21.10 -10.85 -15.47
C VAL A 94 -21.82 -9.92 -16.43
N LEU A 95 -21.48 -10.01 -17.69
CA LEU A 95 -22.08 -9.19 -18.75
C LEU A 95 -23.13 -9.97 -19.53
#